data_a3e395b9013bbbe439b435a076698b19
#
_entry.id   a3e395b9013bbbe439b435a076698b19
#
_cell.length_a   1.000
_cell.length_b   1.000
_cell.length_c   1.000
_cell.angle_alpha   90.00
_cell.angle_beta   90.00
_cell.angle_gamma   90.00
#
_symmetry.space_group_name_H-M   'P 1'
#
loop_
_entity.id
_entity.type
_entity.pdbx_description
1 polymer ?
#
loop_
_entity_poly.entity_id
_entity_poly.type
_entity_poly.pdbx_seq_one_letter_code
_entity_poly.pdbx_strand_id
1 'polypeptide(L)'
;MSDASEKLKDAQRRIGTLAKASPELFGGFARVSKVAATSGTFTAAQKELLAVAIAVSKGCEDCILYHVDAALRHGAKEAELVEALEVAVEMGGGPAVMYGAKALEIMRALQ
;
A
#
# COMPACT_ATOMS: atom_id res chain seq x y z
N MET A 1 -21.12 -0.57 -1.89
CA MET A 1 -19.89 -0.74 -2.62
C MET A 1 -18.98 0.45 -2.46
N SER A 2 -17.74 0.24 -2.12
CA SER A 2 -16.88 1.38 -1.87
C SER A 2 -16.12 1.75 -3.13
N ASP A 3 -15.89 3.05 -3.27
CA ASP A 3 -15.05 3.63 -4.28
C ASP A 3 -13.63 3.06 -4.23
N ALA A 4 -13.13 2.80 -3.02
CA ALA A 4 -11.80 2.25 -2.81
C ALA A 4 -11.66 0.86 -3.45
N SER A 5 -12.69 0.03 -3.32
CA SER A 5 -12.68 -1.32 -3.92
C SER A 5 -12.58 -1.24 -5.45
N GLU A 6 -13.34 -0.32 -6.07
CA GLU A 6 -13.30 -0.14 -7.51
C GLU A 6 -11.96 0.43 -7.96
N LYS A 7 -11.43 1.41 -7.24
CA LYS A 7 -10.11 2.00 -7.54
C LYS A 7 -9.00 0.96 -7.45
N LEU A 8 -9.09 0.08 -6.45
CA LEU A 8 -8.10 -1.00 -6.30
C LEU A 8 -8.15 -1.93 -7.50
N LYS A 9 -9.35 -2.33 -7.94
CA LYS A 9 -9.51 -3.20 -9.10
C LYS A 9 -8.95 -2.53 -10.36
N ASP A 10 -9.20 -1.24 -10.51
CA ASP A 10 -8.67 -0.50 -11.66
C ASP A 10 -7.15 -0.44 -11.64
N ALA A 11 -6.55 -0.22 -10.48
CA ALA A 11 -5.10 -0.21 -10.34
C ALA A 11 -4.52 -1.58 -10.68
N GLN A 12 -5.14 -2.66 -10.18
CA GLN A 12 -4.71 -4.03 -10.47
C GLN A 12 -4.80 -4.34 -11.96
N ARG A 13 -5.86 -3.89 -12.61
CA ARG A 13 -6.03 -4.06 -14.05
C ARG A 13 -4.91 -3.35 -14.83
N ARG A 14 -4.56 -2.12 -14.44
CA ARG A 14 -3.49 -1.37 -15.09
C ARG A 14 -2.13 -2.05 -14.90
N ILE A 15 -1.87 -2.57 -13.70
CA ILE A 15 -0.66 -3.36 -13.43
C ILE A 15 -0.60 -4.55 -14.37
N GLY A 16 -1.71 -5.28 -14.53
CA GLY A 16 -1.78 -6.41 -15.44
C GLY A 16 -1.50 -6.03 -16.88
N THR A 17 -1.96 -4.87 -17.33
CA THR A 17 -1.69 -4.36 -18.66
C THR A 17 -0.19 -4.16 -18.89
N LEU A 18 0.48 -3.54 -17.94
CA LEU A 18 1.94 -3.33 -18.02
C LEU A 18 2.70 -4.65 -17.95
N ALA A 19 2.26 -5.55 -17.09
CA ALA A 19 2.90 -6.88 -16.94
C ALA A 19 2.87 -7.66 -18.26
N LYS A 20 1.76 -7.58 -18.98
CA LYS A 20 1.65 -8.24 -20.30
C LYS A 20 2.50 -7.55 -21.35
N ALA A 21 2.62 -6.24 -21.27
CA ALA A 21 3.42 -5.48 -22.24
C ALA A 21 4.92 -5.68 -22.01
N SER A 22 5.35 -5.90 -20.78
CA SER A 22 6.77 -6.07 -20.45
C SER A 22 6.95 -7.18 -19.39
N PRO A 23 6.88 -8.45 -19.83
CA PRO A 23 7.02 -9.57 -18.88
C PRO A 23 8.37 -9.60 -18.18
N GLU A 24 9.44 -9.19 -18.86
CA GLU A 24 10.77 -9.17 -18.25
C GLU A 24 10.88 -8.17 -17.11
N LEU A 25 10.31 -6.97 -17.31
CA LEU A 25 10.28 -5.96 -16.25
C LEU A 25 9.53 -6.50 -15.04
N PHE A 26 8.36 -7.07 -15.28
CA PHE A 26 7.53 -7.58 -14.17
C PHE A 26 8.15 -8.80 -13.50
N GLY A 27 8.83 -9.66 -14.25
CA GLY A 27 9.57 -10.77 -13.65
C GLY A 27 10.63 -10.29 -12.69
N GLY A 28 11.37 -9.24 -13.06
CA GLY A 28 12.37 -8.63 -12.19
C GLY A 28 11.75 -7.96 -10.97
N PHE A 29 10.70 -7.16 -11.22
CA PHE A 29 10.01 -6.46 -10.13
C PHE A 29 9.35 -7.44 -9.16
N ALA A 30 8.77 -8.53 -9.67
CA ALA A 30 8.15 -9.56 -8.82
C ALA A 30 9.16 -10.18 -7.86
N ARG A 31 10.41 -10.36 -8.28
CA ARG A 31 11.45 -10.87 -7.39
C ARG A 31 11.79 -9.88 -6.27
N VAL A 32 11.89 -8.59 -6.61
CA VAL A 32 12.10 -7.54 -5.62
C VAL A 32 10.92 -7.50 -4.64
N SER A 33 9.71 -7.51 -5.17
CA SER A 33 8.48 -7.45 -4.39
C SER A 33 8.36 -8.64 -3.44
N LYS A 34 8.76 -9.83 -3.89
CA LYS A 34 8.70 -11.04 -3.07
C LYS A 34 9.62 -10.93 -1.85
N VAL A 35 10.82 -10.42 -2.03
CA VAL A 35 11.76 -10.20 -0.91
C VAL A 35 11.15 -9.21 0.08
N ALA A 36 10.60 -8.10 -0.42
CA ALA A 36 10.04 -7.05 0.42
C ALA A 36 8.80 -7.50 1.18
N ALA A 37 7.97 -8.35 0.57
CA ALA A 37 6.70 -8.78 1.16
C ALA A 37 6.81 -10.02 2.05
N THR A 38 7.93 -10.75 1.97
CA THR A 38 8.10 -11.99 2.74
C THR A 38 8.41 -11.67 4.19
N SER A 39 7.72 -12.34 5.10
CA SER A 39 7.94 -12.22 6.54
C SER A 39 9.39 -12.59 6.89
N GLY A 40 9.99 -11.79 7.75
CA GLY A 40 11.33 -12.00 8.24
C GLY A 40 11.39 -11.55 9.69
N THR A 41 12.37 -10.72 10.05
CA THR A 41 12.41 -10.09 11.38
C THR A 41 11.14 -9.27 11.60
N PHE A 42 10.69 -8.56 10.57
CA PHE A 42 9.39 -7.89 10.58
C PHE A 42 8.35 -8.86 10.01
N THR A 43 7.14 -8.80 10.56
CA THR A 43 6.04 -9.58 10.00
C THR A 43 5.64 -9.04 8.63
N ALA A 44 4.94 -9.85 7.84
CA ALA A 44 4.41 -9.40 6.56
C ALA A 44 3.49 -8.19 6.74
N ALA A 45 2.63 -8.20 7.78
CA ALA A 45 1.76 -7.06 8.07
C ALA A 45 2.56 -5.79 8.36
N GLN A 46 3.63 -5.89 9.15
CA GLN A 46 4.49 -4.76 9.45
C GLN A 46 5.17 -4.21 8.20
N LYS A 47 5.64 -5.10 7.33
CA LYS A 47 6.27 -4.70 6.07
C LYS A 47 5.28 -3.97 5.16
N GLU A 48 4.03 -4.42 5.11
CA GLU A 48 3.01 -3.73 4.33
C GLU A 48 2.68 -2.35 4.91
N LEU A 49 2.68 -2.22 6.23
CA LEU A 49 2.48 -0.91 6.86
C LEU A 49 3.63 0.06 6.56
N LEU A 50 4.87 -0.44 6.50
CA LEU A 50 6.00 0.37 6.08
C LEU A 50 5.79 0.85 4.63
N ALA A 51 5.32 -0.04 3.76
CA ALA A 51 5.05 0.32 2.36
C ALA A 51 3.96 1.39 2.28
N VAL A 52 2.90 1.28 3.09
CA VAL A 52 1.85 2.31 3.13
C VAL A 52 2.42 3.65 3.57
N ALA A 53 3.25 3.68 4.61
CA ALA A 53 3.84 4.92 5.10
C ALA A 53 4.70 5.59 4.02
N ILE A 54 5.49 4.80 3.30
CA ILE A 54 6.32 5.31 2.21
C ILE A 54 5.43 5.82 1.07
N ALA A 55 4.38 5.08 0.72
CA ALA A 55 3.44 5.48 -0.33
C ALA A 55 2.74 6.80 0.01
N VAL A 56 2.37 6.99 1.28
CA VAL A 56 1.77 8.23 1.77
C VAL A 56 2.77 9.38 1.60
N SER A 57 4.03 9.16 1.97
CA SER A 57 5.07 10.19 1.83
C SER A 57 5.36 10.53 0.38
N LYS A 58 5.23 9.56 -0.53
CA LYS A 58 5.44 9.77 -1.97
C LYS A 58 4.21 10.32 -2.68
N GLY A 59 3.05 10.26 -2.06
CA GLY A 59 1.81 10.71 -2.69
C GLY A 59 1.32 9.79 -3.79
N CYS A 60 1.37 8.48 -3.55
CA CYS A 60 0.97 7.47 -4.55
C CYS A 60 -0.30 6.78 -4.10
N GLU A 61 -1.46 7.25 -4.60
CA GLU A 61 -2.76 6.69 -4.19
C GLU A 61 -2.88 5.21 -4.57
N ASP A 62 -2.47 4.84 -5.77
CA ASP A 62 -2.55 3.44 -6.19
C ASP A 62 -1.68 2.53 -5.30
N CYS A 63 -0.52 3.01 -4.90
CA CYS A 63 0.34 2.27 -3.97
C CYS A 63 -0.32 2.12 -2.62
N ILE A 64 -0.99 3.16 -2.14
CA ILE A 64 -1.74 3.11 -0.87
C ILE A 64 -2.85 2.06 -0.96
N LEU A 65 -3.64 2.08 -2.03
CA LEU A 65 -4.72 1.10 -2.23
C LEU A 65 -4.18 -0.33 -2.20
N TYR A 66 -3.12 -0.57 -2.94
CA TYR A 66 -2.54 -1.90 -3.06
C TYR A 66 -2.01 -2.40 -1.72
N HIS A 67 -1.23 -1.56 -1.01
CA HIS A 67 -0.56 -1.99 0.21
C HIS A 67 -1.47 -1.97 1.44
N VAL A 68 -2.49 -1.10 1.49
CA VAL A 68 -3.51 -1.17 2.54
C VAL A 68 -4.27 -2.49 2.43
N ASP A 69 -4.67 -2.87 1.20
CA ASP A 69 -5.33 -4.15 0.98
C ASP A 69 -4.44 -5.31 1.43
N ALA A 70 -3.18 -5.29 1.05
CA ALA A 70 -2.23 -6.33 1.46
C ALA A 70 -2.04 -6.35 2.98
N ALA A 71 -1.93 -5.18 3.61
CA ALA A 71 -1.80 -5.10 5.07
C ALA A 71 -3.01 -5.73 5.76
N LEU A 72 -4.21 -5.45 5.28
CA LEU A 72 -5.45 -6.06 5.82
C LEU A 72 -5.43 -7.58 5.66
N ARG A 73 -5.03 -8.07 4.50
CA ARG A 73 -4.95 -9.52 4.26
C ARG A 73 -3.96 -10.21 5.18
N HIS A 74 -2.94 -9.50 5.65
CA HIS A 74 -1.96 -10.04 6.59
C HIS A 74 -2.29 -9.71 8.05
N GLY A 75 -3.47 -9.15 8.32
CA GLY A 75 -3.97 -8.97 9.67
C GLY A 75 -3.60 -7.65 10.34
N ALA A 76 -3.14 -6.66 9.59
CA ALA A 76 -2.86 -5.35 10.16
C ALA A 76 -4.13 -4.70 10.70
N LYS A 77 -3.98 -3.99 11.81
CA LYS A 77 -5.10 -3.32 12.49
C LYS A 77 -5.01 -1.82 12.29
N GLU A 78 -6.17 -1.16 12.41
CA GLU A 78 -6.25 0.29 12.23
C GLU A 78 -5.28 1.04 13.15
N ALA A 79 -5.17 0.60 14.41
CA ALA A 79 -4.27 1.26 15.35
C ALA A 79 -2.82 1.22 14.87
N GLU A 80 -2.42 0.12 14.25
CA GLU A 80 -1.07 -0.02 13.68
C GLU A 80 -0.88 0.90 12.48
N LEU A 81 -1.89 1.00 11.61
CA LEU A 81 -1.83 1.92 10.48
C LEU A 81 -1.70 3.36 10.98
N VAL A 82 -2.47 3.75 11.98
CA VAL A 82 -2.43 5.11 12.51
C VAL A 82 -1.02 5.45 12.99
N GLU A 83 -0.35 4.55 13.69
CA GLU A 83 1.02 4.80 14.15
C GLU A 83 1.99 4.93 12.97
N ALA A 84 1.83 4.10 11.94
CA ALA A 84 2.66 4.22 10.74
C ALA A 84 2.44 5.57 10.05
N LEU A 85 1.18 6.04 10.02
CA LEU A 85 0.84 7.33 9.42
C LEU A 85 1.44 8.49 10.22
N GLU A 86 1.51 8.39 11.54
CA GLU A 86 2.14 9.41 12.37
C GLU A 86 3.60 9.64 11.94
N VAL A 87 4.32 8.55 11.71
CA VAL A 87 5.70 8.64 11.23
C VAL A 87 5.77 9.22 9.82
N ALA A 88 4.86 8.79 8.94
CA ALA A 88 4.82 9.30 7.56
C ALA A 88 4.58 10.80 7.54
N VAL A 89 3.70 11.30 8.40
CA VAL A 89 3.40 12.73 8.49
C VAL A 89 4.60 13.52 9.02
N GLU A 90 5.30 12.97 10.01
CA GLU A 90 6.51 13.61 10.51
C GLU A 90 7.52 13.86 9.38
N MET A 91 7.68 12.87 8.51
CA MET A 91 8.67 12.93 7.44
C MET A 91 8.18 13.67 6.20
N GLY A 92 6.87 13.60 5.92
CA GLY A 92 6.31 14.12 4.67
C GLY A 92 5.58 15.45 4.77
N GLY A 93 5.22 15.88 5.97
CA GLY A 93 4.55 17.16 6.20
C GLY A 93 3.11 17.20 5.70
N GLY A 94 2.66 18.39 5.31
CA GLY A 94 1.27 18.63 4.90
C GLY A 94 0.71 17.67 3.87
N PRO A 95 1.41 17.44 2.76
CA PRO A 95 0.92 16.48 1.76
C PRO A 95 0.71 15.08 2.35
N ALA A 96 1.55 14.66 3.28
CA ALA A 96 1.40 13.34 3.92
C ALA A 96 0.18 13.30 4.84
N VAL A 97 -0.23 14.43 5.42
CA VAL A 97 -1.49 14.51 6.15
C VAL A 97 -2.66 14.19 5.22
N MET A 98 -2.67 14.77 4.03
CA MET A 98 -3.75 14.56 3.06
C MET A 98 -3.79 13.11 2.58
N TYR A 99 -2.64 12.54 2.22
CA TYR A 99 -2.58 11.15 1.77
C TYR A 99 -2.78 10.16 2.92
N GLY A 100 -2.34 10.53 4.12
CA GLY A 100 -2.60 9.71 5.32
C GLY A 100 -4.08 9.61 5.62
N ALA A 101 -4.82 10.71 5.48
CA ALA A 101 -6.27 10.70 5.64
C ALA A 101 -6.92 9.76 4.62
N LYS A 102 -6.45 9.78 3.38
CA LYS A 102 -6.93 8.83 2.36
C LYS A 102 -6.62 7.38 2.75
N ALA A 103 -5.43 7.13 3.25
CA ALA A 103 -5.04 5.76 3.64
C ALA A 103 -5.97 5.21 4.73
N LEU A 104 -6.31 6.02 5.72
CA LEU A 104 -7.21 5.60 6.78
C LEU A 104 -8.62 5.32 6.25
N GLU A 105 -9.15 6.21 5.39
CA GLU A 105 -10.44 5.98 4.77
C GLU A 105 -10.46 4.72 3.91
N ILE A 106 -9.39 4.49 3.16
CA ILE A 106 -9.26 3.30 2.32
C ILE A 106 -9.30 2.04 3.19
N MET A 107 -8.55 2.03 4.29
CA MET A 107 -8.56 0.87 5.19
C MET A 107 -9.98 0.58 5.70
N ARG A 108 -10.68 1.60 6.15
CA ARG A 108 -12.06 1.45 6.63
C ARG A 108 -13.00 0.96 5.54
N ALA A 109 -12.80 1.42 4.31
CA ALA A 109 -13.64 1.04 3.19
C ALA A 109 -13.38 -0.41 2.74
N LEU A 110 -12.16 -0.91 2.88
CA LEU A 110 -11.79 -2.25 2.42
C LEU A 110 -11.98 -3.33 3.50
N GLN A 111 -12.23 -2.93 4.72
CA GLN A 111 -12.47 -3.89 5.81
C GLN A 111 -13.77 -4.65 5.65
#